data_0eda73420cb1d28cbd8bf460aca5a4d1
#
_entry.id   0eda73420cb1d28cbd8bf460aca5a4d1
#
_cell.length_a   1.000
_cell.length_b   1.000
_cell.length_c   1.000
_cell.angle_alpha   90.00
_cell.angle_beta   90.00
_cell.angle_gamma   90.00
#
_symmetry.space_group_name_H-M   'P 1'
#
loop_
_entity.id
_entity.type
_entity.pdbx_description
1 polymer ?
#
loop_
_entity_poly.entity_id
_entity_poly.type
_entity_poly.pdbx_seq_one_letter_code
_entity_poly.pdbx_strand_id
1 'polypeptide(L)' 'MKKVTKDMLIGQIIQDHPNSVSTLMSFGLGCVMCPASQMESLEEAAMVHGMDVNTLVEALNGAIEKAEA' A
#
# COMPACT_ATOMS: atom_id res chain seq x y z
N MET A 1 -8.81 14.06 3.76
CA MET A 1 -7.77 13.14 3.34
C MET A 1 -8.01 11.76 3.98
N LYS A 2 -8.13 10.74 3.15
CA LYS A 2 -8.41 9.39 3.64
C LYS A 2 -7.13 8.70 4.03
N LYS A 3 -7.13 8.08 5.20
CA LYS A 3 -5.99 7.29 5.63
C LYS A 3 -6.10 5.88 5.09
N VAL A 4 -4.95 5.31 4.77
CA VAL A 4 -4.87 3.92 4.38
C VAL A 4 -5.01 3.04 5.62
N THR A 5 -5.76 1.96 5.49
CA THR A 5 -5.90 0.96 6.54
C THR A 5 -5.49 -0.41 6.00
N LYS A 6 -5.23 -1.34 6.91
CA LYS A 6 -4.77 -2.67 6.51
C LYS A 6 -5.81 -3.46 5.74
N ASP A 7 -7.08 -3.08 5.86
CA ASP A 7 -8.17 -3.80 5.19
C ASP A 7 -8.38 -3.35 3.75
N MET A 8 -7.76 -2.26 3.34
CA MET A 8 -7.93 -1.75 1.99
C MET A 8 -7.22 -2.62 0.97
N LEU A 9 -7.83 -2.75 -0.20
CA LEU A 9 -7.19 -3.46 -1.31
C LEU A 9 -6.08 -2.61 -1.91
N ILE A 10 -5.01 -3.26 -2.33
CA ILE A 10 -3.88 -2.58 -2.94
C ILE A 10 -4.32 -1.76 -4.15
N GLY A 11 -5.19 -2.34 -5.00
CA GLY A 11 -5.70 -1.63 -6.16
C GLY A 11 -6.45 -0.36 -5.80
N GLN A 12 -7.21 -0.41 -4.71
CA GLN A 12 -7.94 0.75 -4.22
C GLN A 12 -6.98 1.85 -3.75
N ILE A 13 -5.94 1.45 -3.03
CA ILE A 13 -4.93 2.39 -2.53
C ILE A 13 -4.23 3.09 -3.69
N ILE A 14 -3.83 2.33 -4.71
CA ILE A 14 -3.16 2.88 -5.87
C ILE A 14 -4.07 3.82 -6.64
N GLN A 15 -5.34 3.48 -6.75
CA GLN A 15 -6.31 4.30 -7.45
C GLN A 15 -6.53 5.64 -6.76
N ASP A 16 -6.68 5.60 -5.43
CA ASP A 16 -6.93 6.81 -4.65
C ASP A 16 -5.66 7.62 -4.41
N HIS A 17 -4.51 6.93 -4.34
CA HIS A 17 -3.23 7.57 -4.02
C HIS A 17 -2.15 7.02 -4.94
N PRO A 18 -2.07 7.51 -6.19
CA PRO A 18 -1.08 7.00 -7.16
C PRO A 18 0.35 7.06 -6.66
N ASN A 19 0.67 8.01 -5.79
CA ASN A 19 2.02 8.14 -5.26
C ASN A 19 2.41 7.00 -4.33
N SER A 20 1.44 6.21 -3.86
CA SER A 20 1.71 5.08 -2.99
C SER A 20 2.44 3.95 -3.69
N VAL A 21 2.41 3.92 -5.03
CA VAL A 21 3.08 2.86 -5.79
C VAL A 21 4.56 2.80 -5.46
N SER A 22 5.23 3.94 -5.46
CA SER A 22 6.68 3.96 -5.18
C SER A 22 6.98 3.50 -3.75
N THR A 23 6.12 3.85 -2.80
CA THR A 23 6.30 3.41 -1.42
C THR A 23 6.13 1.89 -1.33
N LEU A 24 5.09 1.36 -1.97
CA LEU A 24 4.86 -0.08 -1.98
C LEU A 24 6.03 -0.81 -2.61
N MET A 25 6.55 -0.30 -3.71
CA MET A 25 7.68 -0.91 -4.39
C MET A 25 8.94 -0.88 -3.53
N SER A 26 9.13 0.15 -2.74
CA SER A 26 10.29 0.26 -1.87
C SER A 26 10.27 -0.79 -0.76
N PHE A 27 9.11 -1.35 -0.46
CA PHE A 27 8.96 -2.44 0.50
C PHE A 27 9.05 -3.82 -0.17
N GLY A 28 9.37 -3.87 -1.44
CA GLY A 28 9.51 -5.14 -2.15
C GLY A 28 8.25 -5.65 -2.81
N LEU A 29 7.20 -4.84 -2.84
CA LEU A 29 5.93 -5.22 -3.45
C LEU A 29 5.94 -4.81 -4.93
N GLY A 30 6.83 -5.43 -5.69
CA GLY A 30 7.07 -5.04 -7.08
C GLY A 30 5.95 -5.35 -8.04
N CYS A 31 5.01 -6.21 -7.65
CA CYS A 31 3.91 -6.63 -8.53
C CYS A 31 2.61 -5.89 -8.25
N VAL A 32 2.68 -4.68 -7.69
CA VAL A 32 1.47 -3.94 -7.34
C VAL A 32 0.60 -3.58 -8.53
N MET A 33 1.17 -3.60 -9.73
CA MET A 33 0.41 -3.31 -10.94
C MET A 33 -0.29 -4.53 -11.52
N CYS A 34 -0.04 -5.72 -10.99
CA CYS A 34 -0.70 -6.94 -11.45
C CYS A 34 -2.12 -7.00 -10.91
N PRO A 35 -3.12 -7.36 -11.74
CA PRO A 35 -4.51 -7.44 -11.27
C PRO A 35 -4.69 -8.33 -10.04
N ALA A 36 -3.99 -9.46 -9.99
CA ALA A 36 -4.11 -10.37 -8.85
C ALA A 36 -3.62 -9.71 -7.55
N SER A 37 -2.51 -8.97 -7.62
CA SER A 37 -1.98 -8.29 -6.45
C SER A 37 -2.90 -7.17 -5.99
N GLN A 38 -3.55 -6.50 -6.93
CA GLN A 38 -4.42 -5.39 -6.60
C GLN A 38 -5.69 -5.83 -5.89
N MET A 39 -6.03 -7.10 -5.96
CA MET A 39 -7.20 -7.65 -5.27
C MET A 39 -6.89 -8.11 -3.85
N GLU A 40 -5.63 -8.08 -3.45
CA GLU A 40 -5.23 -8.43 -2.09
C GLU A 40 -5.35 -7.21 -1.18
N SER A 41 -5.70 -7.47 0.08
CA SER A 41 -5.66 -6.41 1.08
C SER A 41 -4.20 -6.14 1.45
N LEU A 42 -3.98 -4.97 2.03
CA LEU A 42 -2.65 -4.61 2.50
C LEU A 42 -2.13 -5.62 3.53
N GLU A 43 -3.02 -6.08 4.40
CA GLU A 43 -2.67 -7.08 5.41
C GLU A 43 -2.24 -8.40 4.77
N GLU A 44 -2.98 -8.82 3.75
CA GLU A 44 -2.64 -10.07 3.05
C GLU A 44 -1.29 -9.97 2.36
N ALA A 45 -1.04 -8.83 1.71
CA ALA A 45 0.24 -8.61 1.04
C ALA A 45 1.39 -8.61 2.03
N ALA A 46 1.22 -7.95 3.16
CA ALA A 46 2.24 -7.93 4.20
C ALA A 46 2.54 -9.33 4.72
N MET A 47 1.51 -10.13 4.90
CA MET A 47 1.65 -11.50 5.39
C MET A 47 2.44 -12.35 4.40
N VAL A 48 2.13 -12.25 3.12
CA VAL A 48 2.81 -13.03 2.09
C VAL A 48 4.29 -12.67 2.03
N HIS A 49 4.62 -11.40 2.21
CA HIS A 49 6.00 -10.92 2.12
C HIS A 49 6.73 -10.94 3.47
N GLY A 50 6.08 -11.42 4.53
CA GLY A 50 6.71 -11.56 5.83
C GLY A 50 7.05 -10.25 6.51
N MET A 51 6.27 -9.20 6.25
CA MET A 51 6.51 -7.89 6.85
C MET A 51 5.37 -7.50 7.79
N ASP A 52 5.67 -6.52 8.66
CA ASP A 52 4.69 -6.02 9.61
C ASP A 52 3.75 -5.03 8.90
N VAL A 53 2.45 -5.34 8.90
CA VAL A 53 1.48 -4.50 8.22
C VAL A 53 1.38 -3.11 8.85
N ASN A 54 1.60 -2.99 10.15
CA ASN A 54 1.53 -1.68 10.81
C ASN A 54 2.62 -0.76 10.30
N THR A 55 3.83 -1.27 10.10
CA THR A 55 4.93 -0.51 9.53
C THR A 55 4.59 -0.06 8.13
N LEU A 56 4.00 -0.94 7.33
CA LEU A 56 3.63 -0.63 5.97
C LEU A 56 2.55 0.46 5.92
N VAL A 57 1.54 0.32 6.78
CA VAL A 57 0.45 1.31 6.86
C VAL A 57 1.00 2.69 7.25
N GLU A 58 1.88 2.73 8.25
CA GLU A 58 2.47 4.00 8.67
C GLU A 58 3.29 4.65 7.56
N ALA A 59 4.06 3.85 6.85
CA ALA A 59 4.88 4.37 5.75
C ALA A 59 4.00 4.92 4.63
N LEU A 60 2.93 4.21 4.30
CA LEU A 60 2.01 4.67 3.25
C LEU A 60 1.32 5.96 3.65
N ASN A 61 0.80 6.02 4.87
CA ASN A 61 0.11 7.22 5.32
C ASN A 61 1.07 8.42 5.40
N GLY A 62 2.30 8.19 5.83
CA GLY A 62 3.30 9.24 5.85
C GLY A 62 3.62 9.76 4.46
N ALA A 63 3.76 8.87 3.49
CA ALA A 63 4.05 9.25 2.12
C ALA A 63 2.87 10.00 1.49
N ILE A 64 1.64 9.54 1.77
CA ILE A 64 0.43 10.17 1.26
C ILE A 64 0.28 11.57 1.82
N GLU A 65 0.46 11.74 3.12
CA GLU A 65 0.38 13.05 3.74
C GLU A 65 1.40 14.01 3.14
N LYS A 66 2.60 13.53 2.90
CA LYS A 66 3.68 14.34 2.35
C LYS A 66 3.35 14.77 0.92
N ALA A 67 2.80 13.86 0.12
CA ALA A 67 2.48 14.14 -1.27
C ALA A 67 1.28 15.06 -1.43
N GLU A 68 0.35 15.00 -0.48
CA GLU A 68 -0.91 15.76 -0.56
C GLU A 68 -0.93 17.00 0.33
N ALA A 69 0.16 17.28 1.00
CA ALA A 69 0.27 18.41 1.92
C ALA A 69 0.29 19.76 1.18
#